data_fc6406787a02e91870d23a7c57fd4777
#
_entry.id   fc6406787a02e91870d23a7c57fd4777
#
_cell.length_a   1.000
_cell.length_b   1.000
_cell.length_c   1.000
_cell.angle_alpha   90.00
_cell.angle_beta   90.00
_cell.angle_gamma   90.00
#
_symmetry.space_group_name_H-M   'P 1'
#
loop_
_entity.id
_entity.type
_entity.pdbx_description
1 polymer ?
#
loop_
_entity_poly.entity_id
_entity_poly.type
_entity_poly.pdbx_seq_one_letter_code
_entity_poly.pdbx_strand_id
1 'polypeptide(L)'
;RKVCDCYIAFSNLNNHPLHRIMGEGAFWRIPDKPLITTVFFDVDGTLADSQGKVPESYANALRYMAQSVSLYLATSLSMEQAKKKLGKALFDLFRGGVFADGGLLSYSRQIKCLPVKVYPEVYGESSKVTIHSYEGVVYKYSILVRDKEQRESILTRLKENPCQVFHKAPLITVIHPEASKKEGVLQLCKALGLASEHTLVVGNSLKDWPMMSVVSHSCAVMNAEPLLKERARYTLNPDRLAAFFRFSNGDPIDQTSSDNS
;
A
#
# COMPACT_ATOMS: atom_id res chain seq x y z
N ARG A 1 5.96 37.18 3.86
CA ARG A 1 5.42 35.89 3.35
C ARG A 1 5.92 35.73 1.93
N LYS A 2 6.96 34.90 1.70
CA LYS A 2 7.39 34.52 0.36
C LYS A 2 6.50 33.36 -0.10
N VAL A 3 5.73 33.60 -1.17
CA VAL A 3 4.97 32.57 -1.86
C VAL A 3 5.97 31.83 -2.75
N CYS A 4 6.23 30.55 -2.46
CA CYS A 4 6.99 29.68 -3.37
C CYS A 4 6.07 29.23 -4.50
N ASP A 5 6.34 29.71 -5.70
CA ASP A 5 5.67 29.24 -6.92
C ASP A 5 6.29 27.90 -7.33
N CYS A 6 5.62 26.81 -7.03
CA CYS A 6 6.03 25.47 -7.50
C CYS A 6 5.30 25.14 -8.80
N TYR A 7 6.03 25.02 -9.90
CA TYR A 7 5.52 24.58 -11.19
C TYR A 7 5.74 23.06 -11.35
N ILE A 8 4.67 22.33 -11.64
CA ILE A 8 4.77 20.93 -12.04
C ILE A 8 4.45 20.88 -13.54
N ALA A 9 5.41 20.48 -14.35
CA ALA A 9 5.18 20.17 -15.75
C ALA A 9 4.51 18.80 -15.85
N PHE A 10 3.26 18.77 -16.26
CA PHE A 10 2.51 17.55 -16.55
C PHE A 10 2.66 17.21 -18.03
N SER A 11 3.70 16.45 -18.39
CA SER A 11 3.93 16.05 -19.77
C SER A 11 3.07 14.87 -20.28
N ASN A 12 2.16 14.31 -19.46
CA ASN A 12 1.37 13.13 -19.84
C ASN A 12 -0.07 13.13 -19.26
N LEU A 13 -0.79 14.26 -19.38
CA LEU A 13 -2.22 14.32 -19.00
C LEU A 13 -3.16 14.19 -20.21
N ASN A 14 -2.80 13.40 -21.23
CA ASN A 14 -3.58 13.33 -22.47
C ASN A 14 -5.04 12.86 -22.31
N ASN A 15 -5.47 12.41 -21.14
CA ASN A 15 -6.85 11.96 -20.89
C ASN A 15 -7.54 12.56 -19.66
N HIS A 16 -7.00 13.61 -19.03
CA HIS A 16 -7.69 14.24 -17.92
C HIS A 16 -8.74 15.26 -18.43
N PRO A 17 -9.97 15.32 -17.87
CA PRO A 17 -11.00 16.27 -18.31
C PRO A 17 -10.55 17.73 -18.36
N LEU A 18 -9.60 18.14 -17.53
CA LEU A 18 -9.04 19.49 -17.49
C LEU A 18 -8.10 19.80 -18.67
N HIS A 19 -7.49 18.79 -19.30
CA HIS A 19 -6.64 18.98 -20.50
C HIS A 19 -7.46 19.49 -21.69
N ARG A 20 -8.74 19.13 -21.79
CA ARG A 20 -9.66 19.59 -22.86
C ARG A 20 -10.02 21.08 -22.74
N ILE A 21 -9.85 21.69 -21.59
CA ILE A 21 -10.30 23.07 -21.31
C ILE A 21 -9.16 24.08 -21.52
N MET A 22 -7.88 23.67 -21.45
CA MET A 22 -6.81 24.63 -21.20
C MET A 22 -5.59 24.60 -22.15
N GLY A 23 -5.54 23.74 -23.15
CA GLY A 23 -4.48 23.75 -24.17
C GLY A 23 -3.07 23.35 -23.68
N GLU A 24 -2.20 23.00 -24.63
CA GLU A 24 -0.78 22.69 -24.37
C GLU A 24 -0.04 23.95 -23.87
N GLY A 25 0.66 23.82 -22.73
CA GLY A 25 1.50 24.88 -22.19
C GLY A 25 0.94 25.64 -20.99
N ALA A 26 -0.22 25.24 -20.43
CA ALA A 26 -0.73 25.87 -19.20
C ALA A 26 0.06 25.40 -17.97
N PHE A 27 0.70 26.32 -17.27
CA PHE A 27 1.34 26.10 -15.98
C PHE A 27 0.31 26.30 -14.88
N TRP A 28 0.18 25.29 -13.99
CA TRP A 28 -0.77 25.35 -12.89
C TRP A 28 -0.08 25.78 -11.61
N ARG A 29 -0.63 26.80 -10.98
CA ARG A 29 -0.39 27.09 -9.58
C ARG A 29 -1.22 26.08 -8.79
N ILE A 30 -0.59 25.17 -8.02
CA ILE A 30 -1.30 24.37 -7.03
C ILE A 30 -1.56 25.29 -5.84
N PRO A 31 -2.80 25.76 -5.63
CA PRO A 31 -3.10 26.52 -4.44
C PRO A 31 -2.96 25.54 -3.25
N ASP A 32 -2.26 25.97 -2.23
CA ASP A 32 -2.11 25.27 -0.95
C ASP A 32 -1.77 23.78 -1.07
N LYS A 33 -0.48 23.52 -1.20
CA LYS A 33 0.08 22.18 -1.21
C LYS A 33 -0.34 21.45 0.06
N PRO A 34 -0.99 20.28 -0.01
CA PRO A 34 -1.39 19.58 1.21
C PRO A 34 -0.16 19.20 2.01
N LEU A 35 -0.15 19.52 3.30
CA LEU A 35 0.88 19.07 4.22
C LEU A 35 0.70 17.58 4.49
N ILE A 36 1.35 16.72 3.72
CA ILE A 36 1.36 15.28 3.97
C ILE A 36 2.48 14.97 4.96
N THR A 37 2.12 14.37 6.08
CA THR A 37 3.06 13.94 7.13
C THR A 37 3.16 12.42 7.22
N THR A 38 2.22 11.70 6.64
CA THR A 38 2.10 10.24 6.73
C THR A 38 1.71 9.63 5.40
N VAL A 39 2.39 8.54 5.02
CA VAL A 39 2.09 7.78 3.81
C VAL A 39 1.98 6.30 4.12
N PHE A 40 0.87 5.68 3.72
CA PHE A 40 0.68 4.24 3.71
C PHE A 40 0.89 3.70 2.30
N PHE A 41 1.67 2.65 2.16
CA PHE A 41 1.93 1.99 0.88
C PHE A 41 1.43 0.54 0.90
N ASP A 42 0.67 0.16 -0.12
CA ASP A 42 0.60 -1.24 -0.49
C ASP A 42 1.94 -1.72 -1.05
N VAL A 43 2.18 -3.04 -1.08
CA VAL A 43 3.47 -3.62 -1.50
C VAL A 43 3.40 -4.20 -2.90
N ASP A 44 2.55 -5.22 -3.11
CA ASP A 44 2.52 -5.99 -4.35
C ASP A 44 1.88 -5.21 -5.51
N GLY A 45 2.66 -4.88 -6.53
CA GLY A 45 2.21 -4.07 -7.66
C GLY A 45 2.24 -2.56 -7.38
N THR A 46 2.55 -2.15 -6.15
CA THR A 46 2.70 -0.74 -5.73
C THR A 46 4.16 -0.39 -5.50
N LEU A 47 4.82 -0.97 -4.52
CA LEU A 47 6.26 -0.82 -4.27
C LEU A 47 7.09 -1.87 -5.00
N ALA A 48 6.60 -3.10 -5.05
CA ALA A 48 7.23 -4.21 -5.76
C ALA A 48 6.54 -4.44 -7.12
N ASP A 49 7.33 -4.69 -8.15
CA ASP A 49 6.87 -5.00 -9.49
C ASP A 49 6.24 -6.41 -9.59
N SER A 50 5.87 -6.81 -10.80
CA SER A 50 5.29 -8.14 -11.07
C SER A 50 6.25 -9.30 -10.79
N GLN A 51 7.55 -9.04 -10.72
CA GLN A 51 8.58 -10.01 -10.36
C GLN A 51 8.86 -10.02 -8.83
N GLY A 52 8.20 -9.16 -8.08
CA GLY A 52 8.36 -9.02 -6.64
C GLY A 52 9.61 -8.22 -6.24
N LYS A 53 10.22 -7.47 -7.16
CA LYS A 53 11.38 -6.61 -6.92
C LYS A 53 10.94 -5.16 -6.72
N VAL A 54 11.60 -4.47 -5.80
CA VAL A 54 11.46 -3.01 -5.64
C VAL A 54 12.44 -2.34 -6.58
N PRO A 55 12.01 -1.51 -7.54
CA PRO A 55 12.91 -0.75 -8.41
C PRO A 55 13.82 0.16 -7.58
N GLU A 56 15.08 0.35 -8.00
CA GLU A 56 16.02 1.19 -7.25
C GLU A 56 15.56 2.66 -7.18
N SER A 57 14.88 3.16 -8.20
CA SER A 57 14.25 4.48 -8.17
C SER A 57 13.23 4.62 -7.03
N TYR A 58 12.43 3.57 -6.78
CA TYR A 58 11.47 3.54 -5.68
C TYR A 58 12.17 3.43 -4.32
N ALA A 59 13.21 2.60 -4.22
CA ALA A 59 14.01 2.48 -3.02
C ALA A 59 14.63 3.82 -2.61
N ASN A 60 15.19 4.56 -3.57
CA ASN A 60 15.75 5.90 -3.34
C ASN A 60 14.68 6.91 -2.95
N ALA A 61 13.51 6.85 -3.59
CA ALA A 61 12.35 7.67 -3.24
C ALA A 61 11.89 7.43 -1.80
N LEU A 62 11.80 6.18 -1.37
CA LEU A 62 11.43 5.82 0.00
C LEU A 62 12.45 6.33 1.03
N ARG A 63 13.76 6.17 0.76
CA ARG A 63 14.83 6.70 1.63
C ARG A 63 14.74 8.22 1.77
N TYR A 64 14.43 8.91 0.67
CA TYR A 64 14.24 10.35 0.69
C TYR A 64 13.00 10.75 1.49
N MET A 65 11.84 10.16 1.19
CA MET A 65 10.58 10.46 1.87
C MET A 65 10.64 10.18 3.37
N ALA A 66 11.33 9.10 3.80
CA ALA A 66 11.47 8.75 5.21
C ALA A 66 12.18 9.81 6.07
N GLN A 67 12.86 10.78 5.46
CA GLN A 67 13.51 11.90 6.17
C GLN A 67 12.51 12.96 6.63
N SER A 68 11.37 13.08 5.98
CA SER A 68 10.39 14.15 6.24
C SER A 68 8.98 13.65 6.55
N VAL A 69 8.61 12.43 6.13
CA VAL A 69 7.28 11.86 6.38
C VAL A 69 7.37 10.49 7.04
N SER A 70 6.34 10.13 7.79
CA SER A 70 6.21 8.82 8.41
C SER A 70 5.68 7.82 7.39
N LEU A 71 6.44 6.77 7.12
CA LEU A 71 6.06 5.71 6.18
C LEU A 71 5.46 4.52 6.93
N TYR A 72 4.37 3.98 6.42
CA TYR A 72 3.69 2.78 6.90
C TYR A 72 3.37 1.85 5.74
N LEU A 73 3.30 0.55 6.01
CA LEU A 73 2.81 -0.44 5.05
C LEU A 73 1.31 -0.72 5.24
N ALA A 74 0.61 -1.08 4.17
CA ALA A 74 -0.75 -1.62 4.22
C ALA A 74 -0.89 -2.74 3.18
N THR A 75 -0.64 -3.99 3.58
CA THR A 75 -0.41 -5.09 2.67
C THR A 75 -1.14 -6.38 3.07
N SER A 76 -1.44 -7.22 2.08
CA SER A 76 -1.92 -8.59 2.30
C SER A 76 -0.82 -9.54 2.77
N LEU A 77 0.45 -9.15 2.66
CA LEU A 77 1.58 -9.94 3.13
C LEU A 77 1.58 -10.02 4.66
N SER A 78 2.11 -11.14 5.21
CA SER A 78 2.50 -11.14 6.62
C SER A 78 3.69 -10.20 6.84
N MET A 79 3.95 -9.83 8.09
CA MET A 79 5.08 -8.96 8.40
C MET A 79 6.41 -9.56 7.95
N GLU A 80 6.60 -10.87 8.14
CA GLU A 80 7.78 -11.61 7.71
C GLU A 80 7.90 -11.65 6.17
N GLN A 81 6.77 -11.87 5.48
CA GLN A 81 6.73 -11.85 4.01
C GLN A 81 7.09 -10.46 3.46
N ALA A 82 6.53 -9.39 4.06
CA ALA A 82 6.85 -8.02 3.67
C ALA A 82 8.33 -7.69 3.91
N LYS A 83 8.88 -8.07 5.08
CA LYS A 83 10.30 -7.90 5.40
C LYS A 83 11.22 -8.66 4.45
N LYS A 84 10.85 -9.90 4.10
CA LYS A 84 11.60 -10.70 3.11
C LYS A 84 11.57 -10.06 1.73
N LYS A 85 10.41 -9.55 1.29
CA LYS A 85 10.21 -8.97 -0.03
C LYS A 85 10.94 -7.63 -0.20
N LEU A 86 10.83 -6.73 0.77
CA LEU A 86 11.46 -5.42 0.74
C LEU A 86 12.96 -5.47 1.08
N GLY A 87 13.41 -6.51 1.78
CA GLY A 87 14.71 -6.55 2.41
C GLY A 87 14.77 -5.67 3.67
N LYS A 88 15.68 -6.00 4.60
CA LYS A 88 15.78 -5.32 5.89
C LYS A 88 15.93 -3.80 5.77
N ALA A 89 16.83 -3.35 4.88
CA ALA A 89 17.15 -1.93 4.75
C ALA A 89 15.96 -1.04 4.34
N LEU A 90 15.10 -1.53 3.43
CA LEU A 90 13.89 -0.81 3.05
C LEU A 90 12.76 -0.99 4.06
N PHE A 91 12.61 -2.20 4.61
CA PHE A 91 11.60 -2.46 5.61
C PHE A 91 11.76 -1.57 6.86
N ASP A 92 13.00 -1.34 7.29
CA ASP A 92 13.32 -0.52 8.46
C ASP A 92 13.03 0.98 8.26
N LEU A 93 12.73 1.44 7.03
CA LEU A 93 12.25 2.80 6.78
C LEU A 93 10.80 3.02 7.25
N PHE A 94 10.03 1.94 7.34
CA PHE A 94 8.64 1.99 7.74
C PHE A 94 8.52 1.93 9.27
N ARG A 95 7.71 2.81 9.83
CA ARG A 95 7.45 2.89 11.28
C ARG A 95 6.51 1.80 11.78
N GLY A 96 6.00 0.98 10.88
CA GLY A 96 5.07 -0.12 11.12
C GLY A 96 4.11 -0.31 9.94
N GLY A 97 2.93 -0.86 10.21
CA GLY A 97 1.93 -1.06 9.16
C GLY A 97 0.78 -1.98 9.53
N VAL A 98 -0.04 -2.17 8.52
CA VAL A 98 -1.16 -3.08 8.45
C VAL A 98 -0.73 -4.28 7.61
N PHE A 99 -0.64 -5.44 8.21
CA PHE A 99 -0.19 -6.69 7.59
C PHE A 99 -1.32 -7.70 7.55
N ALA A 100 -1.22 -8.66 6.62
CA ALA A 100 -2.23 -9.70 6.43
C ALA A 100 -3.64 -9.13 6.30
N ASP A 101 -3.80 -8.08 5.45
CA ASP A 101 -5.07 -7.37 5.26
C ASP A 101 -5.72 -6.90 6.57
N GLY A 102 -4.94 -6.55 7.59
CA GLY A 102 -5.42 -6.09 8.90
C GLY A 102 -5.40 -7.16 10.00
N GLY A 103 -4.97 -8.39 9.70
CA GLY A 103 -4.78 -9.43 10.70
C GLY A 103 -3.69 -9.12 11.74
N LEU A 104 -2.71 -8.29 11.36
CA LEU A 104 -1.67 -7.79 12.27
C LEU A 104 -1.43 -6.30 12.04
N LEU A 105 -1.41 -5.53 13.11
CA LEU A 105 -1.03 -4.13 13.15
C LEU A 105 0.27 -3.96 13.92
N SER A 106 1.22 -3.21 13.37
CA SER A 106 2.49 -2.87 14.03
C SER A 106 2.68 -1.35 14.03
N TYR A 107 2.86 -0.75 15.20
CA TYR A 107 3.09 0.69 15.37
C TYR A 107 3.70 0.99 16.73
N SER A 108 4.55 2.00 16.84
CA SER A 108 5.14 2.47 18.10
C SER A 108 5.71 1.33 18.98
N ARG A 109 6.36 0.34 18.38
CA ARG A 109 6.87 -0.89 19.03
C ARG A 109 5.78 -1.79 19.64
N GLN A 110 4.52 -1.55 19.32
CA GLN A 110 3.40 -2.39 19.70
C GLN A 110 2.97 -3.25 18.51
N ILE A 111 2.48 -4.45 18.81
CA ILE A 111 1.88 -5.34 17.83
C ILE A 111 0.51 -5.76 18.35
N LYS A 112 -0.50 -5.63 17.48
CA LYS A 112 -1.86 -6.09 17.75
C LYS A 112 -2.23 -7.11 16.69
N CYS A 113 -2.64 -8.30 17.09
CA CYS A 113 -3.13 -9.36 16.22
C CYS A 113 -4.63 -9.56 16.36
N LEU A 114 -5.30 -9.83 15.26
CA LEU A 114 -6.64 -10.39 15.22
C LEU A 114 -6.48 -11.91 15.08
N PRO A 115 -6.86 -12.71 16.11
CA PRO A 115 -6.62 -14.14 16.09
C PRO A 115 -7.53 -14.84 15.07
N VAL A 116 -6.96 -15.69 14.22
CA VAL A 116 -7.71 -16.57 13.34
C VAL A 116 -7.59 -18.00 13.82
N LYS A 117 -8.74 -18.69 13.91
CA LYS A 117 -8.76 -20.10 14.24
C LYS A 117 -8.27 -20.93 13.05
N VAL A 118 -7.38 -21.87 13.30
CA VAL A 118 -6.92 -22.85 12.32
C VAL A 118 -7.87 -24.05 12.36
N TYR A 119 -8.32 -24.50 11.20
CA TYR A 119 -9.27 -25.61 11.03
C TYR A 119 -8.61 -26.79 10.33
N PRO A 120 -7.81 -27.65 11.01
CA PRO A 120 -7.14 -28.78 10.40
C PRO A 120 -8.07 -29.75 9.70
N GLU A 121 -9.29 -29.93 10.25
CA GLU A 121 -10.35 -30.79 9.72
C GLU A 121 -10.82 -30.35 8.32
N VAL A 122 -10.62 -29.09 7.96
CA VAL A 122 -11.06 -28.53 6.67
C VAL A 122 -10.13 -28.95 5.53
N TYR A 123 -8.81 -28.96 5.76
CA TYR A 123 -7.83 -29.17 4.70
C TYR A 123 -7.14 -30.56 4.76
N GLY A 124 -7.28 -31.31 5.88
CA GLY A 124 -6.71 -32.63 6.09
C GLY A 124 -5.19 -32.62 6.32
N GLU A 125 -4.67 -33.71 6.89
CA GLU A 125 -3.27 -33.85 7.31
C GLU A 125 -2.26 -33.77 6.16
N SER A 126 -2.66 -34.14 4.94
CA SER A 126 -1.78 -34.16 3.77
C SER A 126 -1.58 -32.78 3.11
N SER A 127 -2.27 -31.75 3.57
CA SER A 127 -2.16 -30.41 3.01
C SER A 127 -0.95 -29.66 3.57
N LYS A 128 -0.20 -29.01 2.69
CA LYS A 128 0.87 -28.10 3.12
C LYS A 128 0.28 -26.77 3.55
N VAL A 129 0.42 -26.46 4.85
CA VAL A 129 -0.09 -25.22 5.45
C VAL A 129 1.06 -24.37 5.95
N THR A 130 1.03 -23.09 5.64
CA THR A 130 1.95 -22.08 6.19
C THR A 130 1.19 -21.23 7.17
N ILE A 131 1.62 -21.22 8.44
CA ILE A 131 1.00 -20.46 9.53
C ILE A 131 1.86 -19.23 9.83
N HIS A 132 1.23 -18.07 9.98
CA HIS A 132 1.84 -16.84 10.42
C HIS A 132 1.26 -16.48 11.79
N SER A 133 2.15 -16.39 12.78
CA SER A 133 1.79 -16.08 14.16
C SER A 133 2.74 -15.06 14.77
N TYR A 134 2.26 -14.36 15.78
CA TYR A 134 3.07 -13.49 16.62
C TYR A 134 2.78 -13.83 18.08
N GLU A 135 3.82 -14.12 18.86
CA GLU A 135 3.71 -14.54 20.27
C GLU A 135 2.66 -15.64 20.51
N GLY A 136 2.61 -16.62 19.61
CA GLY A 136 1.66 -17.74 19.66
C GLY A 136 0.27 -17.44 19.11
N VAL A 137 -0.06 -16.20 18.78
CA VAL A 137 -1.34 -15.82 18.18
C VAL A 137 -1.26 -15.96 16.68
N VAL A 138 -2.02 -16.89 16.10
CA VAL A 138 -2.13 -17.05 14.64
C VAL A 138 -3.02 -15.94 14.10
N TYR A 139 -2.50 -15.14 13.16
CA TYR A 139 -3.24 -14.05 12.53
C TYR A 139 -3.48 -14.26 11.02
N LYS A 140 -2.81 -15.24 10.43
CA LYS A 140 -2.97 -15.64 9.03
C LYS A 140 -2.47 -17.06 8.85
N TYR A 141 -3.11 -17.84 7.98
CA TYR A 141 -2.51 -19.05 7.44
C TYR A 141 -2.87 -19.23 5.96
N SER A 142 -2.06 -20.00 5.26
CA SER A 142 -2.24 -20.27 3.83
C SER A 142 -2.13 -21.76 3.58
N ILE A 143 -3.05 -22.31 2.80
CA ILE A 143 -3.15 -23.70 2.42
C ILE A 143 -2.73 -23.82 0.97
N LEU A 144 -1.72 -24.64 0.68
CA LEU A 144 -1.35 -24.97 -0.68
C LEU A 144 -2.27 -26.05 -1.22
N VAL A 145 -3.02 -25.74 -2.26
CA VAL A 145 -3.93 -26.67 -2.92
C VAL A 145 -3.31 -27.28 -4.17
N ARG A 146 -3.60 -28.57 -4.42
CA ARG A 146 -3.01 -29.33 -5.52
C ARG A 146 -3.79 -29.17 -6.83
N ASP A 147 -5.11 -29.17 -6.70
CA ASP A 147 -6.04 -29.16 -7.84
C ASP A 147 -7.32 -28.38 -7.54
N LYS A 148 -8.18 -28.32 -8.54
CA LYS A 148 -9.45 -27.60 -8.46
C LYS A 148 -10.43 -28.24 -7.48
N GLU A 149 -10.50 -29.55 -7.43
CA GLU A 149 -11.44 -30.30 -6.58
C GLU A 149 -11.12 -30.08 -5.10
N GLN A 150 -9.84 -30.25 -4.72
CA GLN A 150 -9.38 -29.97 -3.36
C GLN A 150 -9.67 -28.50 -2.97
N ARG A 151 -9.44 -27.58 -3.88
CA ARG A 151 -9.72 -26.15 -3.65
C ARG A 151 -11.18 -25.91 -3.35
N GLU A 152 -12.08 -26.42 -4.19
CA GLU A 152 -13.52 -26.23 -4.04
C GLU A 152 -14.05 -26.88 -2.75
N SER A 153 -13.55 -28.07 -2.40
CA SER A 153 -13.87 -28.74 -1.15
C SER A 153 -13.47 -27.90 0.06
N ILE A 154 -12.22 -27.38 0.09
CA ILE A 154 -11.72 -26.56 1.20
C ILE A 154 -12.53 -25.26 1.29
N LEU A 155 -12.76 -24.57 0.17
CA LEU A 155 -13.52 -23.32 0.16
C LEU A 155 -14.95 -23.51 0.67
N THR A 156 -15.60 -24.61 0.30
CA THR A 156 -16.96 -24.95 0.77
C THR A 156 -16.99 -25.13 2.29
N ARG A 157 -16.06 -25.89 2.85
CA ARG A 157 -15.97 -26.12 4.30
C ARG A 157 -15.60 -24.85 5.08
N LEU A 158 -14.74 -23.99 4.53
CA LEU A 158 -14.36 -22.73 5.17
C LEU A 158 -15.51 -21.74 5.25
N LYS A 159 -16.50 -21.78 4.34
CA LYS A 159 -17.69 -20.91 4.39
C LYS A 159 -18.53 -21.08 5.67
N GLU A 160 -18.48 -22.25 6.30
CA GLU A 160 -19.19 -22.54 7.54
C GLU A 160 -18.48 -21.99 8.78
N ASN A 161 -17.31 -21.38 8.63
CA ASN A 161 -16.46 -20.93 9.71
C ASN A 161 -16.35 -19.40 9.73
N PRO A 162 -16.23 -18.77 10.91
CA PRO A 162 -16.07 -17.32 11.02
C PRO A 162 -14.64 -16.89 10.61
N CYS A 163 -14.39 -16.79 9.31
CA CYS A 163 -13.13 -16.36 8.75
C CYS A 163 -13.31 -15.66 7.40
N GLN A 164 -12.36 -14.83 7.01
CA GLN A 164 -12.26 -14.37 5.63
C GLN A 164 -11.32 -15.26 4.85
N VAL A 165 -11.70 -15.55 3.61
CA VAL A 165 -10.97 -16.45 2.74
C VAL A 165 -10.65 -15.76 1.43
N PHE A 166 -9.36 -15.70 1.09
CA PHE A 166 -8.88 -15.24 -0.21
C PHE A 166 -8.26 -16.43 -0.95
N HIS A 167 -8.53 -16.54 -2.23
CA HIS A 167 -7.85 -17.55 -3.02
C HIS A 167 -7.18 -16.94 -4.24
N LYS A 168 -5.93 -17.27 -4.42
CA LYS A 168 -5.13 -17.01 -5.61
C LYS A 168 -4.31 -18.28 -5.85
N ALA A 169 -4.74 -19.05 -6.86
CA ALA A 169 -4.09 -20.34 -7.14
C ALA A 169 -2.55 -20.22 -7.13
N PRO A 170 -1.87 -21.16 -6.48
CA PRO A 170 -2.34 -22.37 -5.83
C PRO A 170 -2.65 -22.23 -4.32
N LEU A 171 -2.84 -21.02 -3.79
CA LEU A 171 -3.02 -20.76 -2.36
C LEU A 171 -4.44 -20.35 -2.01
N ILE A 172 -4.93 -20.88 -0.89
CA ILE A 172 -6.06 -20.36 -0.12
C ILE A 172 -5.49 -19.69 1.12
N THR A 173 -5.82 -18.42 1.35
CA THR A 173 -5.38 -17.65 2.52
C THR A 173 -6.56 -17.38 3.42
N VAL A 174 -6.39 -17.58 4.71
CA VAL A 174 -7.41 -17.41 5.74
C VAL A 174 -6.94 -16.41 6.78
N ILE A 175 -7.81 -15.45 7.10
CA ILE A 175 -7.59 -14.40 8.10
C ILE A 175 -8.84 -14.21 8.97
N HIS A 176 -8.73 -13.40 10.02
CA HIS A 176 -9.85 -13.05 10.89
C HIS A 176 -11.01 -12.42 10.09
N PRO A 177 -12.28 -12.69 10.43
CA PRO A 177 -13.45 -12.20 9.68
C PRO A 177 -13.55 -10.66 9.64
N GLU A 178 -13.08 -9.96 10.64
CA GLU A 178 -13.11 -8.49 10.71
C GLU A 178 -11.82 -7.83 10.20
N ALA A 179 -10.82 -8.60 9.78
CA ALA A 179 -9.59 -8.04 9.26
C ALA A 179 -9.83 -7.34 7.92
N SER A 180 -9.37 -6.11 7.78
CA SER A 180 -9.31 -5.41 6.50
C SER A 180 -8.22 -4.34 6.52
N LYS A 181 -7.63 -4.05 5.35
CA LYS A 181 -6.68 -2.93 5.21
C LYS A 181 -7.31 -1.61 5.66
N LYS A 182 -8.59 -1.39 5.34
CA LYS A 182 -9.34 -0.19 5.72
C LYS A 182 -9.39 -0.02 7.24
N GLU A 183 -9.87 -1.03 7.95
CA GLU A 183 -9.97 -0.99 9.41
C GLU A 183 -8.59 -0.88 10.06
N GLY A 184 -7.58 -1.56 9.50
CA GLY A 184 -6.20 -1.45 9.94
C GLY A 184 -5.67 -0.02 9.83
N VAL A 185 -5.84 0.64 8.69
CA VAL A 185 -5.43 2.05 8.49
C VAL A 185 -6.16 2.97 9.45
N LEU A 186 -7.49 2.82 9.60
CA LEU A 186 -8.27 3.62 10.56
C LEU A 186 -7.79 3.44 12.01
N GLN A 187 -7.52 2.20 12.42
CA GLN A 187 -7.02 1.92 13.76
C GLN A 187 -5.62 2.51 13.98
N LEU A 188 -4.71 2.42 13.00
CA LEU A 188 -3.40 3.07 13.09
C LEU A 188 -3.52 4.59 13.16
N CYS A 189 -4.32 5.20 12.30
CA CYS A 189 -4.56 6.64 12.33
C CYS A 189 -5.08 7.08 13.70
N LYS A 190 -6.07 6.37 14.24
CA LYS A 190 -6.60 6.65 15.58
C LYS A 190 -5.56 6.49 16.68
N ALA A 191 -4.82 5.37 16.69
CA ALA A 191 -3.83 5.05 17.72
C ALA A 191 -2.64 6.02 17.74
N LEU A 192 -2.29 6.57 16.58
CA LEU A 192 -1.15 7.47 16.39
C LEU A 192 -1.55 8.95 16.30
N GLY A 193 -2.84 9.27 16.37
CA GLY A 193 -3.34 10.65 16.23
C GLY A 193 -3.08 11.24 14.85
N LEU A 194 -3.10 10.40 13.78
CA LEU A 194 -2.85 10.86 12.41
C LEU A 194 -4.11 11.46 11.81
N ALA A 195 -4.01 12.70 11.37
CA ALA A 195 -5.12 13.39 10.73
C ALA A 195 -5.30 12.94 9.27
N SER A 196 -6.54 12.72 8.86
CA SER A 196 -6.90 12.29 7.51
C SER A 196 -6.36 13.24 6.44
N GLU A 197 -6.44 14.56 6.67
CA GLU A 197 -5.98 15.64 5.80
C GLU A 197 -4.46 15.68 5.61
N HIS A 198 -3.70 14.98 6.46
CA HIS A 198 -2.24 14.87 6.39
C HIS A 198 -1.77 13.46 6.03
N THR A 199 -2.72 12.59 5.68
CA THR A 199 -2.45 11.18 5.37
C THR A 199 -2.70 10.88 3.90
N LEU A 200 -1.74 10.23 3.26
CA LEU A 200 -1.81 9.71 1.91
C LEU A 200 -1.77 8.18 1.92
N VAL A 201 -2.59 7.55 1.10
CA VAL A 201 -2.58 6.10 0.88
C VAL A 201 -2.27 5.83 -0.59
N VAL A 202 -1.32 4.93 -0.86
CA VAL A 202 -0.85 4.56 -2.20
C VAL A 202 -1.17 3.09 -2.47
N GLY A 203 -1.79 2.80 -3.61
CA GLY A 203 -2.19 1.45 -4.01
C GLY A 203 -2.25 1.24 -5.51
N ASN A 204 -2.53 0.00 -5.95
CA ASN A 204 -2.56 -0.37 -7.36
C ASN A 204 -3.83 -1.11 -7.80
N SER A 205 -4.63 -1.62 -6.90
CA SER A 205 -5.82 -2.42 -7.22
C SER A 205 -7.08 -1.88 -6.57
N LEU A 206 -8.24 -2.26 -7.08
CA LEU A 206 -9.54 -1.90 -6.47
C LEU A 206 -9.68 -2.45 -5.04
N LYS A 207 -8.93 -3.46 -4.66
CA LYS A 207 -8.86 -3.96 -3.27
C LYS A 207 -8.27 -2.94 -2.31
N ASP A 208 -7.49 -1.96 -2.81
CA ASP A 208 -6.91 -0.89 -2.02
C ASP A 208 -7.87 0.29 -1.83
N TRP A 209 -8.88 0.40 -2.70
CA TRP A 209 -9.83 1.52 -2.64
C TRP A 209 -10.48 1.70 -1.26
N PRO A 210 -10.92 0.64 -0.54
CA PRO A 210 -11.50 0.83 0.79
C PRO A 210 -10.58 1.55 1.77
N MET A 211 -9.26 1.28 1.78
CA MET A 211 -8.32 2.00 2.63
C MET A 211 -7.97 3.40 2.10
N MET A 212 -8.01 3.59 0.80
CA MET A 212 -7.75 4.89 0.16
C MET A 212 -8.91 5.86 0.37
N SER A 213 -10.13 5.37 0.47
CA SER A 213 -11.35 6.18 0.62
C SER A 213 -11.57 6.75 2.02
N VAL A 214 -10.81 6.32 3.03
CA VAL A 214 -10.95 6.79 4.42
C VAL A 214 -9.94 7.87 4.80
N VAL A 215 -9.11 8.32 3.87
CA VAL A 215 -8.17 9.42 4.03
C VAL A 215 -8.40 10.48 2.97
N SER A 216 -7.91 11.70 3.20
CA SER A 216 -8.14 12.83 2.28
C SER A 216 -7.29 12.76 1.01
N HIS A 217 -6.20 12.00 1.03
CA HIS A 217 -5.29 11.88 -0.11
C HIS A 217 -5.09 10.42 -0.50
N SER A 218 -5.41 10.12 -1.76
CA SER A 218 -5.26 8.80 -2.36
C SER A 218 -4.44 8.89 -3.64
N CYS A 219 -3.51 7.95 -3.83
CA CYS A 219 -2.65 7.89 -5.00
C CYS A 219 -2.68 6.47 -5.61
N ALA A 220 -3.06 6.38 -6.87
CA ALA A 220 -2.88 5.17 -7.67
C ALA A 220 -1.52 5.21 -8.36
N VAL A 221 -0.78 4.10 -8.38
CA VAL A 221 0.44 4.02 -9.19
C VAL A 221 0.11 3.93 -10.69
N MET A 222 1.08 4.22 -11.57
CA MET A 222 0.84 4.28 -13.01
C MET A 222 0.36 2.96 -13.62
N ASN A 223 0.77 1.82 -13.05
CA ASN A 223 0.33 0.47 -13.45
C ASN A 223 -0.94 0.00 -12.72
N ALA A 224 -1.60 0.87 -11.96
CA ALA A 224 -2.83 0.52 -11.25
C ALA A 224 -4.00 0.24 -12.19
N GLU A 225 -4.99 -0.49 -11.69
CA GLU A 225 -6.24 -0.75 -12.39
C GLU A 225 -6.90 0.57 -12.86
N PRO A 226 -7.43 0.64 -14.09
CA PRO A 226 -7.99 1.87 -14.65
C PRO A 226 -9.02 2.55 -13.73
N LEU A 227 -9.96 1.77 -13.20
CA LEU A 227 -11.00 2.30 -12.31
C LEU A 227 -10.43 2.82 -10.98
N LEU A 228 -9.32 2.29 -10.48
CA LEU A 228 -8.64 2.84 -9.32
C LEU A 228 -8.01 4.20 -9.64
N LYS A 229 -7.39 4.34 -10.82
CA LYS A 229 -6.82 5.63 -11.27
C LYS A 229 -7.89 6.72 -11.45
N GLU A 230 -9.08 6.35 -11.90
CA GLU A 230 -10.22 7.28 -12.01
C GLU A 230 -10.72 7.76 -10.64
N ARG A 231 -10.68 6.90 -9.61
CA ARG A 231 -11.15 7.22 -8.26
C ARG A 231 -10.11 7.93 -7.40
N ALA A 232 -8.84 7.63 -7.60
CA ALA A 232 -7.75 8.20 -6.82
C ALA A 232 -7.56 9.69 -7.12
N ARG A 233 -7.21 10.45 -6.11
CA ARG A 233 -6.94 11.89 -6.25
C ARG A 233 -5.69 12.17 -7.08
N TYR A 234 -4.68 11.27 -7.01
CA TYR A 234 -3.42 11.38 -7.74
C TYR A 234 -3.12 10.08 -8.47
N THR A 235 -2.35 10.18 -9.57
CA THR A 235 -1.79 9.02 -10.26
C THR A 235 -0.29 9.26 -10.46
N LEU A 236 0.54 8.69 -9.57
CA LEU A 236 1.99 8.90 -9.52
C LEU A 236 2.69 7.63 -9.05
N ASN A 237 3.83 7.30 -9.66
CA ASN A 237 4.72 6.29 -9.11
C ASN A 237 5.48 6.82 -7.87
N PRO A 238 6.00 5.94 -6.99
CA PRO A 238 6.72 6.34 -5.78
C PRO A 238 7.90 7.31 -6.00
N ASP A 239 8.64 7.18 -7.10
CA ASP A 239 9.74 8.08 -7.46
C ASP A 239 9.24 9.50 -7.78
N ARG A 240 8.11 9.63 -8.47
CA ARG A 240 7.47 10.93 -8.74
C ARG A 240 6.81 11.51 -7.49
N LEU A 241 6.27 10.65 -6.64
CA LEU A 241 5.73 11.06 -5.35
C LEU A 241 6.81 11.68 -4.45
N ALA A 242 8.03 11.12 -4.46
CA ALA A 242 9.17 11.70 -3.74
C ALA A 242 9.50 13.12 -4.22
N ALA A 243 9.42 13.39 -5.53
CA ALA A 243 9.61 14.74 -6.07
C ALA A 243 8.52 15.72 -5.55
N PHE A 244 7.29 15.25 -5.38
CA PHE A 244 6.23 16.03 -4.76
C PHE A 244 6.59 16.51 -3.34
N PHE A 245 7.24 15.67 -2.54
CA PHE A 245 7.71 16.05 -1.19
C PHE A 245 8.93 16.97 -1.21
N ARG A 246 9.86 16.82 -2.19
CA ARG A 246 11.00 17.72 -2.35
C ARG A 246 10.56 19.18 -2.45
N PHE A 247 9.58 19.46 -3.32
CA PHE A 247 9.05 20.81 -3.49
C PHE A 247 8.33 21.36 -2.24
N SER A 248 7.95 20.49 -1.29
CA SER A 248 7.30 20.91 -0.05
C SER A 248 8.28 21.47 0.96
N ASN A 249 9.53 21.00 0.94
CA ASN A 249 10.53 21.31 1.95
C ASN A 249 11.50 22.45 1.57
N GLY A 250 11.29 23.11 0.43
CA GLY A 250 12.10 24.25 0.00
C GLY A 250 13.47 23.88 -0.60
N ASP A 251 13.69 22.64 -0.97
CA ASP A 251 14.90 22.22 -1.66
C ASP A 251 14.97 22.85 -3.07
N PRO A 252 16.13 23.41 -3.49
CA PRO A 252 16.27 23.97 -4.83
C PRO A 252 16.09 22.89 -5.90
N ILE A 253 15.42 23.27 -6.98
CA ILE A 253 15.28 22.42 -8.17
C ILE A 253 16.68 22.21 -8.75
N ASP A 254 17.17 20.98 -8.71
CA ASP A 254 18.40 20.61 -9.41
C ASP A 254 18.14 20.67 -10.92
N GLN A 255 18.63 21.73 -11.58
CA GLN A 255 18.46 21.99 -13.01
C GLN A 255 19.39 21.13 -13.89
N THR A 256 20.00 20.08 -13.35
CA THR A 256 20.93 19.22 -14.09
C THR A 256 20.27 18.00 -14.71
N SER A 257 19.41 18.18 -15.71
CA SER A 257 19.13 17.13 -16.71
C SER A 257 18.46 17.68 -17.98
N SER A 258 18.93 18.83 -18.46
CA SER A 258 18.70 19.23 -19.83
C SER A 258 20.05 19.63 -20.42
N ASP A 259 20.82 18.63 -20.82
CA ASP A 259 21.81 18.70 -21.90
C ASP A 259 22.48 17.33 -22.05
N ASN A 260 21.95 16.57 -23.02
CA ASN A 260 22.82 15.89 -24.01
C ASN A 260 21.94 15.20 -25.05
N SER A 261 21.95 15.91 -26.24
CA SER A 261 21.80 15.41 -27.64
C SER A 261 20.88 14.23 -27.86
#